data_467608d6c8286811ca167051b7b04d98
#
_entry.id   467608d6c8286811ca167051b7b04d98
#
_cell.length_a   1.000
_cell.length_b   1.000
_cell.length_c   1.000
_cell.angle_alpha   90.00
_cell.angle_beta   90.00
_cell.angle_gamma   90.00
#
_symmetry.space_group_name_H-M   'P 1'
#
loop_
_entity.id
_entity.type
_entity.pdbx_description
1 polymer ?
#
loop_
_entity_poly.entity_id
_entity_poly.type
_entity_poly.pdbx_seq_one_letter_code
_entity_poly.pdbx_strand_id
1 'polypeptide(L)'
;MKVESRDAPRASLFTKTKKNMKKFTPILILLLFLVSCKGGTEGTKTTKKQAEPQYLYGICIDSLDVVEGKVKKNEIPANILQREGVSYNTVNYIDKNHRDVFDIKKIKVGNKYTFLKTRDDNPTAKYWIYEIDRTNYAVFQLTDSLAAWKYEKEVITRVKHVGVEIKSSLWKDMSDAGCDANLILELSDIYAWTIDFFGVKAGDSCKVIYEEKYIVGDTVPYGIGNVFAAYFKSGGDSKYAFSFEQDGRKEYFDEKGESLRRAFLKAPLNYRRISSTFSNGRMHPIYHVVRPHHGVDYAAPSGTPVQSIGDGTVIAKGWDSKGGGNYLKVKHNSTYTTTYMHLKGFAKGISQGCRVKQGQTIGYVGSTGASTGPHLDFRLQKNGTYIDPLKFKSPSAEPVKKENMAQYKQDIEILMKILREH
;
A
#
# COMPACT_ATOMS: atom_id res chain seq x y z
N MET A 1 17.18 -13.22 44.30
CA MET A 1 16.50 -14.25 43.52
C MET A 1 16.42 -13.72 42.10
N LYS A 2 17.31 -14.17 41.21
CA LYS A 2 17.40 -13.76 39.78
C LYS A 2 16.40 -14.60 38.99
N VAL A 3 15.63 -13.96 38.10
CA VAL A 3 14.85 -14.65 37.07
C VAL A 3 15.39 -14.17 35.74
N GLU A 4 15.99 -15.08 35.00
CA GLU A 4 16.53 -14.92 33.66
C GLU A 4 15.39 -14.81 32.64
N SER A 5 15.45 -13.82 31.77
CA SER A 5 14.65 -13.73 30.54
C SER A 5 15.36 -14.50 29.43
N ARG A 6 14.68 -15.48 28.87
CA ARG A 6 15.16 -16.23 27.68
C ARG A 6 14.86 -15.49 26.41
N ASP A 7 15.91 -15.23 25.66
CA ASP A 7 15.88 -14.69 24.30
C ASP A 7 15.25 -15.69 23.32
N ALA A 8 14.37 -15.19 22.46
CA ALA A 8 13.88 -15.90 21.29
C ALA A 8 14.78 -15.63 20.08
N PRO A 9 15.09 -16.62 19.24
CA PRO A 9 16.05 -16.46 18.17
C PRO A 9 15.47 -15.73 16.97
N ARG A 10 16.22 -14.75 16.46
CA ARG A 10 16.03 -14.10 15.15
C ARG A 10 16.21 -15.14 14.05
N ALA A 11 15.16 -15.39 13.27
CA ALA A 11 15.26 -16.16 12.06
C ALA A 11 15.78 -15.27 10.93
N SER A 12 17.03 -15.48 10.52
CA SER A 12 17.60 -15.01 9.27
C SER A 12 17.14 -15.95 8.16
N LEU A 13 16.31 -15.47 7.26
CA LEU A 13 15.88 -16.22 6.07
C LEU A 13 16.62 -15.71 4.82
N PHE A 14 17.87 -16.17 4.66
CA PHE A 14 18.51 -16.32 3.36
C PHE A 14 19.55 -17.44 3.49
N THR A 15 19.10 -18.67 3.45
CA THR A 15 19.98 -19.83 3.23
C THR A 15 19.79 -20.32 1.80
N LYS A 16 20.86 -20.23 1.05
CA LYS A 16 21.07 -20.87 -0.25
C LYS A 16 20.78 -22.37 -0.11
N THR A 17 19.74 -22.86 -0.71
CA THR A 17 19.59 -24.29 -0.99
C THR A 17 19.92 -24.54 -2.48
N LYS A 18 21.19 -24.93 -2.72
CA LYS A 18 21.51 -25.69 -3.94
C LYS A 18 20.74 -27.00 -3.88
N LYS A 19 19.73 -27.15 -4.72
CA LYS A 19 19.06 -28.43 -4.95
C LYS A 19 19.33 -28.89 -6.37
N ASN A 20 20.01 -30.03 -6.46
CA ASN A 20 20.40 -30.74 -7.67
C ASN A 20 19.23 -30.86 -8.65
N MET A 21 19.35 -30.27 -9.81
CA MET A 21 18.51 -30.55 -10.97
C MET A 21 18.94 -31.91 -11.57
N LYS A 22 18.20 -32.95 -11.27
CA LYS A 22 18.24 -34.18 -12.07
C LYS A 22 17.54 -33.90 -13.38
N LYS A 23 18.29 -34.06 -14.46
CA LYS A 23 17.79 -33.99 -15.83
C LYS A 23 16.72 -35.09 -16.01
N PHE A 24 15.48 -34.70 -16.22
CA PHE A 24 14.44 -35.61 -16.70
C PHE A 24 14.43 -35.55 -18.22
N THR A 25 14.88 -36.63 -18.82
CA THR A 25 14.72 -36.91 -20.23
C THR A 25 13.29 -37.44 -20.47
N PRO A 26 12.49 -36.87 -21.36
CA PRO A 26 11.19 -37.46 -21.68
C PRO A 26 11.40 -38.72 -22.52
N ILE A 27 11.13 -39.89 -21.96
CA ILE A 27 11.03 -41.13 -22.68
C ILE A 27 9.64 -41.15 -23.34
N LEU A 28 9.64 -41.00 -24.66
CA LEU A 28 8.48 -41.19 -25.54
C LEU A 28 8.22 -42.69 -25.65
N ILE A 29 7.29 -43.23 -24.86
CA ILE A 29 6.85 -44.62 -25.01
C ILE A 29 5.72 -44.65 -26.04
N LEU A 30 6.08 -45.11 -27.23
CA LEU A 30 5.14 -45.46 -28.30
C LEU A 30 4.56 -46.83 -27.99
N LEU A 31 3.34 -46.90 -27.48
CA LEU A 31 2.62 -48.15 -27.27
C LEU A 31 1.86 -48.57 -28.55
N LEU A 32 2.42 -49.52 -29.23
CA LEU A 32 1.74 -50.27 -30.31
C LEU A 32 0.64 -51.17 -29.71
N PHE A 33 -0.61 -50.90 -30.02
CA PHE A 33 -1.72 -51.81 -29.74
C PHE A 33 -1.73 -52.94 -30.73
N LEU A 34 -1.35 -54.15 -30.26
CA LEU A 34 -1.71 -55.41 -30.95
C LEU A 34 -3.04 -55.89 -30.39
N VAL A 35 -4.06 -55.83 -31.22
CA VAL A 35 -5.37 -56.46 -30.95
C VAL A 35 -5.20 -57.93 -31.07
N SER A 36 -5.37 -58.74 -30.02
CA SER A 36 -5.57 -60.16 -30.02
C SER A 36 -6.91 -60.46 -29.39
N CYS A 37 -7.88 -60.84 -30.21
CA CYS A 37 -9.15 -61.41 -29.74
C CYS A 37 -8.95 -62.78 -29.21
N LYS A 38 -9.23 -63.09 -27.96
CA LYS A 38 -9.71 -64.39 -27.47
C LYS A 38 -10.68 -64.16 -26.31
N GLY A 39 -11.88 -64.67 -26.48
CA GLY A 39 -12.98 -64.58 -25.55
C GLY A 39 -12.74 -65.33 -24.25
N GLY A 40 -13.21 -64.76 -23.17
CA GLY A 40 -13.29 -65.36 -21.85
C GLY A 40 -14.20 -64.45 -21.02
N THR A 41 -15.38 -64.92 -20.70
CA THR A 41 -16.36 -64.34 -19.82
C THR A 41 -15.83 -64.36 -18.39
N GLU A 42 -15.24 -63.27 -17.91
CA GLU A 42 -15.04 -63.05 -16.48
C GLU A 42 -15.65 -61.70 -16.09
N GLY A 43 -16.49 -61.76 -15.06
CA GLY A 43 -17.26 -60.61 -14.58
C GLY A 43 -16.36 -59.48 -14.14
N THR A 44 -16.43 -58.39 -14.85
CA THR A 44 -15.77 -57.13 -14.51
C THR A 44 -16.38 -56.60 -13.20
N LYS A 45 -15.71 -56.83 -12.08
CA LYS A 45 -15.95 -56.06 -10.87
C LYS A 45 -15.56 -54.61 -11.18
N THR A 46 -16.54 -53.77 -11.50
CA THR A 46 -16.40 -52.32 -11.58
C THR A 46 -16.06 -51.86 -10.18
N THR A 47 -14.79 -51.65 -9.90
CA THR A 47 -14.33 -50.90 -8.76
C THR A 47 -14.90 -49.49 -8.91
N LYS A 48 -15.94 -49.16 -8.15
CA LYS A 48 -16.43 -47.79 -8.01
C LYS A 48 -15.26 -46.96 -7.53
N LYS A 49 -14.73 -46.11 -8.41
CA LYS A 49 -13.73 -45.11 -8.06
C LYS A 49 -14.38 -44.26 -6.94
N GLN A 50 -13.87 -44.39 -5.71
CA GLN A 50 -14.35 -43.66 -4.56
C GLN A 50 -14.13 -42.19 -4.88
N ALA A 51 -15.18 -41.39 -4.87
CA ALA A 51 -15.08 -39.97 -5.13
C ALA A 51 -14.15 -39.33 -4.07
N GLU A 52 -13.25 -38.47 -4.50
CA GLU A 52 -12.36 -37.78 -3.58
C GLU A 52 -13.21 -36.86 -2.68
N PRO A 53 -12.91 -36.80 -1.36
CA PRO A 53 -13.64 -35.94 -0.43
C PRO A 53 -13.62 -34.49 -0.88
N GLN A 54 -14.78 -33.83 -0.85
CA GLN A 54 -14.90 -32.41 -1.19
C GLN A 54 -14.73 -31.55 0.06
N TYR A 55 -13.94 -30.49 -0.07
CA TYR A 55 -13.66 -29.55 1.02
C TYR A 55 -14.09 -28.14 0.65
N LEU A 56 -14.75 -27.45 1.57
CA LEU A 56 -15.07 -26.04 1.49
C LEU A 56 -14.63 -25.35 2.78
N TYR A 57 -13.83 -24.30 2.70
CA TYR A 57 -13.22 -23.63 3.86
C TYR A 57 -12.47 -24.58 4.80
N GLY A 58 -11.85 -25.64 4.26
CA GLY A 58 -11.14 -26.65 5.05
C GLY A 58 -12.03 -27.69 5.75
N ILE A 59 -13.35 -27.62 5.55
CA ILE A 59 -14.32 -28.55 6.12
C ILE A 59 -14.79 -29.54 5.04
N CYS A 60 -14.75 -30.83 5.34
CA CYS A 60 -15.32 -31.87 4.44
C CYS A 60 -16.84 -31.68 4.35
N ILE A 61 -17.35 -31.50 3.10
CA ILE A 61 -18.78 -31.21 2.85
C ILE A 61 -19.54 -32.39 2.25
N ASP A 62 -18.97 -33.59 2.19
CA ASP A 62 -19.62 -34.75 1.55
C ASP A 62 -20.97 -35.11 2.17
N SER A 63 -21.13 -34.85 3.47
CA SER A 63 -22.37 -35.07 4.24
C SER A 63 -23.12 -33.80 4.62
N LEU A 64 -22.74 -32.67 4.04
CA LEU A 64 -23.31 -31.37 4.38
C LEU A 64 -23.92 -30.68 3.16
N ASP A 65 -25.00 -29.95 3.39
CA ASP A 65 -25.56 -29.02 2.43
C ASP A 65 -24.97 -27.63 2.60
N VAL A 66 -24.70 -26.96 1.50
CA VAL A 66 -24.11 -25.64 1.45
C VAL A 66 -25.20 -24.59 1.16
N VAL A 67 -25.41 -23.66 2.09
CA VAL A 67 -26.38 -22.57 1.96
C VAL A 67 -25.62 -21.26 1.95
N GLU A 68 -25.57 -20.58 0.81
CA GLU A 68 -24.89 -19.31 0.65
C GLU A 68 -25.84 -18.12 0.74
N GLY A 69 -25.32 -17.00 1.28
CA GLY A 69 -26.05 -15.75 1.36
C GLY A 69 -25.14 -14.54 1.35
N LYS A 70 -25.76 -13.37 1.29
CA LYS A 70 -25.07 -12.07 1.45
C LYS A 70 -25.81 -11.24 2.48
N VAL A 71 -25.05 -10.52 3.31
CA VAL A 71 -25.61 -9.59 4.29
C VAL A 71 -26.38 -8.49 3.59
N LYS A 72 -27.66 -8.32 3.92
CA LYS A 72 -28.54 -7.30 3.37
C LYS A 72 -28.47 -6.01 4.18
N LYS A 73 -28.99 -4.92 3.62
CA LYS A 73 -29.13 -3.64 4.33
C LYS A 73 -30.01 -3.82 5.58
N ASN A 74 -29.56 -3.28 6.71
CA ASN A 74 -30.20 -3.37 8.03
C ASN A 74 -30.30 -4.80 8.61
N GLU A 75 -29.58 -5.76 8.05
CA GLU A 75 -29.55 -7.12 8.59
C GLU A 75 -28.51 -7.21 9.71
N ILE A 76 -28.86 -7.85 10.80
CA ILE A 76 -27.98 -8.09 11.95
C ILE A 76 -27.65 -9.58 12.06
N PRO A 77 -26.52 -9.96 12.68
CA PRO A 77 -26.09 -11.36 12.78
C PRO A 77 -27.14 -12.27 13.40
N ALA A 78 -27.84 -11.80 14.43
CA ALA A 78 -28.89 -12.58 15.09
C ALA A 78 -29.99 -13.01 14.10
N ASN A 79 -30.45 -12.11 13.23
CA ASN A 79 -31.48 -12.41 12.24
C ASN A 79 -31.03 -13.44 11.22
N ILE A 80 -29.75 -13.33 10.78
CA ILE A 80 -29.15 -14.28 9.83
C ILE A 80 -29.09 -15.68 10.46
N LEU A 81 -28.55 -15.78 11.66
CA LEU A 81 -28.34 -17.05 12.36
C LEU A 81 -29.66 -17.71 12.77
N GLN A 82 -30.63 -16.94 13.33
CA GLN A 82 -31.94 -17.46 13.73
C GLN A 82 -32.78 -17.95 12.56
N ARG A 83 -32.68 -17.30 11.40
CA ARG A 83 -33.33 -17.77 10.15
C ARG A 83 -32.91 -19.18 9.75
N GLU A 84 -31.65 -19.53 10.06
CA GLU A 84 -31.08 -20.85 9.80
C GLU A 84 -31.21 -21.83 10.98
N GLY A 85 -32.04 -21.50 11.97
CA GLY A 85 -32.35 -22.35 13.12
C GLY A 85 -31.37 -22.28 14.29
N VAL A 86 -30.41 -21.34 14.27
CA VAL A 86 -29.45 -21.18 15.37
C VAL A 86 -30.11 -20.46 16.54
N SER A 87 -29.97 -21.04 17.75
CA SER A 87 -30.62 -20.50 18.96
C SER A 87 -30.04 -19.14 19.35
N TYR A 88 -30.84 -18.29 19.99
CA TYR A 88 -30.39 -17.02 20.55
C TYR A 88 -29.23 -17.20 21.55
N ASN A 89 -29.26 -18.27 22.35
CA ASN A 89 -28.20 -18.58 23.29
C ASN A 89 -26.86 -18.83 22.58
N THR A 90 -26.87 -19.55 21.47
CA THR A 90 -25.68 -19.79 20.63
C THR A 90 -25.15 -18.47 20.04
N VAL A 91 -26.02 -17.61 19.52
CA VAL A 91 -25.64 -16.29 18.98
C VAL A 91 -24.99 -15.43 20.07
N ASN A 92 -25.61 -15.40 21.27
CA ASN A 92 -25.08 -14.62 22.40
C ASN A 92 -23.74 -15.18 22.91
N TYR A 93 -23.59 -16.51 22.90
CA TYR A 93 -22.31 -17.15 23.27
C TYR A 93 -21.19 -16.75 22.30
N ILE A 94 -21.43 -16.82 20.99
CA ILE A 94 -20.47 -16.40 19.95
C ILE A 94 -20.12 -14.93 20.13
N ASP A 95 -21.10 -14.04 20.30
CA ASP A 95 -20.86 -12.60 20.50
C ASP A 95 -19.99 -12.31 21.72
N LYS A 96 -20.13 -13.08 22.81
CA LYS A 96 -19.38 -12.85 24.03
C LYS A 96 -17.99 -13.46 24.03
N ASN A 97 -17.83 -14.67 23.47
CA ASN A 97 -16.66 -15.51 23.68
C ASN A 97 -15.72 -15.58 22.50
N HIS A 98 -16.12 -15.12 21.29
CA HIS A 98 -15.31 -15.25 20.06
C HIS A 98 -15.09 -13.92 19.33
N ARG A 99 -15.13 -12.79 20.07
CA ARG A 99 -14.83 -11.45 19.51
C ARG A 99 -13.37 -11.28 19.07
N ASP A 100 -12.46 -12.02 19.66
CA ASP A 100 -11.06 -12.09 19.29
C ASP A 100 -10.87 -12.68 17.88
N VAL A 101 -11.71 -13.63 17.49
CA VAL A 101 -11.75 -14.20 16.14
C VAL A 101 -12.40 -13.22 15.17
N PHE A 102 -13.63 -12.83 15.45
CA PHE A 102 -14.37 -11.82 14.71
C PHE A 102 -15.56 -11.30 15.53
N ASP A 103 -15.63 -9.99 15.68
CA ASP A 103 -16.79 -9.33 16.28
C ASP A 103 -17.96 -9.37 15.29
N ILE A 104 -18.92 -10.27 15.53
CA ILE A 104 -20.07 -10.51 14.63
C ILE A 104 -20.92 -9.26 14.40
N LYS A 105 -20.88 -8.26 15.29
CA LYS A 105 -21.56 -6.96 15.11
C LYS A 105 -20.96 -6.11 13.99
N LYS A 106 -19.76 -6.45 13.51
CA LYS A 106 -19.04 -5.76 12.43
C LYS A 106 -19.28 -6.36 11.06
N ILE A 107 -20.32 -7.18 10.89
CA ILE A 107 -20.71 -7.66 9.54
C ILE A 107 -21.00 -6.48 8.63
N LYS A 108 -20.65 -6.63 7.36
CA LYS A 108 -20.79 -5.56 6.34
C LYS A 108 -21.80 -5.98 5.29
N VAL A 109 -22.66 -5.04 4.91
CA VAL A 109 -23.61 -5.23 3.80
C VAL A 109 -22.86 -5.66 2.53
N GLY A 110 -23.36 -6.69 1.85
CA GLY A 110 -22.80 -7.25 0.64
C GLY A 110 -21.77 -8.37 0.86
N ASN A 111 -21.20 -8.52 2.08
CA ASN A 111 -20.30 -9.62 2.39
C ASN A 111 -21.03 -10.96 2.35
N LYS A 112 -20.32 -11.98 1.86
CA LYS A 112 -20.86 -13.33 1.77
C LYS A 112 -20.80 -14.04 3.12
N TYR A 113 -21.74 -14.92 3.33
CA TYR A 113 -21.72 -15.94 4.37
C TYR A 113 -22.20 -17.28 3.82
N THR A 114 -21.74 -18.36 4.45
CA THR A 114 -22.10 -19.73 4.09
C THR A 114 -22.49 -20.48 5.36
N PHE A 115 -23.62 -21.21 5.31
CA PHE A 115 -23.94 -22.22 6.31
C PHE A 115 -23.67 -23.60 5.73
N LEU A 116 -23.07 -24.45 6.56
CA LEU A 116 -22.96 -25.88 6.28
C LEU A 116 -23.95 -26.61 7.21
N LYS A 117 -24.93 -27.30 6.61
CA LYS A 117 -26.07 -27.92 7.32
C LYS A 117 -26.02 -29.44 7.15
N THR A 118 -26.57 -30.17 8.11
CA THR A 118 -26.77 -31.63 7.98
C THR A 118 -27.71 -31.95 6.83
N ARG A 119 -27.53 -33.14 6.21
CA ARG A 119 -28.41 -33.71 5.18
C ARG A 119 -29.37 -34.70 5.79
N ASP A 120 -30.24 -34.23 6.68
CA ASP A 120 -31.28 -35.04 7.31
C ASP A 120 -32.67 -34.34 7.18
N ASP A 121 -33.70 -34.99 7.64
CA ASP A 121 -35.10 -34.47 7.55
C ASP A 121 -35.27 -33.16 8.34
N ASN A 122 -34.40 -32.85 9.28
CA ASN A 122 -34.36 -31.60 10.06
C ASN A 122 -32.99 -30.94 9.98
N PRO A 123 -32.64 -30.29 8.86
CA PRO A 123 -31.31 -29.77 8.59
C PRO A 123 -30.83 -28.79 9.64
N THR A 124 -29.77 -29.13 10.38
CA THR A 124 -29.17 -28.31 11.43
C THR A 124 -27.94 -27.63 10.93
N ALA A 125 -27.82 -26.30 11.15
CA ALA A 125 -26.63 -25.54 10.82
C ALA A 125 -25.45 -25.96 11.74
N LYS A 126 -24.44 -26.64 11.18
CA LYS A 126 -23.23 -27.04 11.90
C LYS A 126 -22.16 -25.97 11.92
N TYR A 127 -22.02 -25.25 10.82
CA TYR A 127 -21.02 -24.18 10.68
C TYR A 127 -21.65 -22.97 10.04
N TRP A 128 -21.22 -21.79 10.49
CA TRP A 128 -21.43 -20.50 9.85
C TRP A 128 -20.07 -19.92 9.49
N ILE A 129 -19.85 -19.67 8.20
CA ILE A 129 -18.66 -19.06 7.67
C ILE A 129 -19.01 -17.65 7.22
N TYR A 130 -18.25 -16.66 7.66
CA TYR A 130 -18.45 -15.27 7.28
C TYR A 130 -17.20 -14.74 6.57
N GLU A 131 -17.31 -14.29 5.32
CA GLU A 131 -16.22 -13.66 4.59
C GLU A 131 -16.05 -12.21 5.06
N ILE A 132 -14.98 -11.96 5.85
CA ILE A 132 -14.67 -10.65 6.44
C ILE A 132 -14.24 -9.66 5.36
N ASP A 133 -13.43 -10.14 4.43
CA ASP A 133 -12.97 -9.44 3.22
C ASP A 133 -12.65 -10.48 2.13
N ARG A 134 -11.92 -10.09 1.08
CA ARG A 134 -11.62 -11.01 -0.04
C ARG A 134 -10.74 -12.19 0.36
N THR A 135 -9.84 -11.99 1.30
CA THR A 135 -8.87 -13.01 1.73
C THR A 135 -9.17 -13.60 3.11
N ASN A 136 -9.82 -12.87 4.00
CA ASN A 136 -10.07 -13.31 5.36
C ASN A 136 -11.50 -13.79 5.56
N TYR A 137 -11.67 -14.89 6.29
CA TYR A 137 -12.96 -15.40 6.71
C TYR A 137 -12.91 -15.95 8.14
N ALA A 138 -14.04 -15.91 8.83
CA ALA A 138 -14.24 -16.51 10.14
C ALA A 138 -15.16 -17.73 10.01
N VAL A 139 -14.81 -18.82 10.66
CA VAL A 139 -15.61 -20.04 10.76
C VAL A 139 -16.11 -20.15 12.19
N PHE A 140 -17.41 -20.31 12.37
CA PHE A 140 -18.07 -20.55 13.65
C PHE A 140 -18.70 -21.95 13.62
N GLN A 141 -18.26 -22.83 14.51
CA GLN A 141 -18.92 -24.10 14.78
C GLN A 141 -20.12 -23.84 15.70
N LEU A 142 -21.31 -24.29 15.29
CA LEU A 142 -22.58 -23.95 15.94
C LEU A 142 -23.18 -25.09 16.76
N THR A 143 -22.63 -26.32 16.63
CA THR A 143 -23.08 -27.52 17.31
C THR A 143 -21.90 -28.25 17.94
N ASP A 144 -22.15 -29.24 18.79
CA ASP A 144 -21.22 -30.09 19.54
C ASP A 144 -20.39 -29.30 20.56
N SER A 145 -19.35 -28.63 20.14
CA SER A 145 -18.57 -27.65 20.93
C SER A 145 -18.56 -26.32 20.18
N LEU A 146 -19.11 -25.27 20.80
CA LEU A 146 -19.08 -23.93 20.19
C LEU A 146 -17.65 -23.41 20.13
N ALA A 147 -17.15 -23.19 18.92
CA ALA A 147 -15.79 -22.75 18.65
C ALA A 147 -15.75 -21.80 17.44
N ALA A 148 -14.67 -21.05 17.32
CA ALA A 148 -14.46 -20.17 16.16
C ALA A 148 -12.99 -20.10 15.78
N TRP A 149 -12.75 -19.91 14.50
CA TRP A 149 -11.42 -19.74 13.92
C TRP A 149 -11.42 -18.66 12.85
N LYS A 150 -10.31 -17.95 12.72
CA LYS A 150 -10.07 -17.03 11.61
C LYS A 150 -9.04 -17.65 10.68
N TYR A 151 -9.34 -17.61 9.39
CA TYR A 151 -8.45 -18.11 8.34
C TYR A 151 -8.20 -17.04 7.29
N GLU A 152 -7.09 -17.18 6.60
CA GLU A 152 -6.73 -16.42 5.41
C GLU A 152 -6.66 -17.37 4.21
N LYS A 153 -7.32 -16.99 3.11
CA LYS A 153 -7.24 -17.73 1.85
C LYS A 153 -5.81 -17.63 1.32
N GLU A 154 -5.30 -18.72 0.79
CA GLU A 154 -3.98 -18.73 0.18
C GLU A 154 -3.93 -17.77 -1.00
N VAL A 155 -2.89 -16.95 -1.05
CA VAL A 155 -2.66 -15.92 -2.07
C VAL A 155 -1.39 -16.25 -2.82
N ILE A 156 -1.47 -16.22 -4.15
CA ILE A 156 -0.30 -16.30 -5.03
C ILE A 156 -0.11 -14.98 -5.76
N THR A 157 1.14 -14.67 -6.08
CA THR A 157 1.50 -13.52 -6.92
C THR A 157 1.98 -14.01 -8.28
N ARG A 158 1.66 -13.25 -9.34
CA ARG A 158 2.16 -13.48 -10.69
C ARG A 158 2.75 -12.19 -11.21
N VAL A 159 3.98 -12.26 -11.74
CA VAL A 159 4.60 -11.11 -12.40
C VAL A 159 3.91 -10.90 -13.75
N LYS A 160 3.49 -9.67 -13.98
CA LYS A 160 2.87 -9.22 -15.22
C LYS A 160 3.65 -8.05 -15.79
N HIS A 161 3.56 -7.91 -17.09
CA HIS A 161 3.95 -6.69 -17.81
C HIS A 161 2.79 -6.20 -18.65
N VAL A 162 2.67 -4.90 -18.76
CA VAL A 162 1.70 -4.24 -19.64
C VAL A 162 2.34 -3.02 -20.27
N GLY A 163 2.05 -2.81 -21.56
CA GLY A 163 2.41 -1.61 -22.31
C GLY A 163 1.14 -0.97 -22.85
N VAL A 164 1.01 0.35 -22.68
CA VAL A 164 -0.15 1.12 -23.12
C VAL A 164 0.31 2.35 -23.85
N GLU A 165 -0.21 2.55 -25.08
CA GLU A 165 -0.15 3.80 -25.79
C GLU A 165 -1.35 4.67 -25.40
N ILE A 166 -1.09 5.91 -25.01
CA ILE A 166 -2.13 6.84 -24.58
C ILE A 166 -2.85 7.38 -25.81
N LYS A 167 -4.16 7.19 -25.85
CA LYS A 167 -5.06 7.70 -26.90
C LYS A 167 -5.94 8.83 -26.38
N SER A 168 -6.34 8.75 -25.11
CA SER A 168 -7.22 9.72 -24.46
C SER A 168 -6.65 10.21 -23.12
N SER A 169 -6.45 9.32 -22.17
CA SER A 169 -5.85 9.62 -20.87
C SER A 169 -5.22 8.36 -20.28
N LEU A 170 -4.21 8.55 -19.43
CA LEU A 170 -3.57 7.43 -18.73
C LEU A 170 -4.59 6.54 -18.02
N TRP A 171 -5.52 7.14 -17.28
CA TRP A 171 -6.54 6.40 -16.53
C TRP A 171 -7.40 5.54 -17.45
N LYS A 172 -7.98 6.16 -18.49
CA LYS A 172 -8.90 5.45 -19.38
C LYS A 172 -8.17 4.34 -20.14
N ASP A 173 -7.04 4.65 -20.76
CA ASP A 173 -6.36 3.72 -21.66
C ASP A 173 -5.75 2.54 -20.88
N MET A 174 -5.25 2.75 -19.67
CA MET A 174 -4.83 1.65 -18.77
C MET A 174 -6.02 0.82 -18.25
N SER A 175 -7.14 1.47 -17.91
CA SER A 175 -8.36 0.76 -17.51
C SER A 175 -8.92 -0.10 -18.65
N ASP A 176 -8.92 0.42 -19.87
CA ASP A 176 -9.32 -0.33 -21.08
C ASP A 176 -8.37 -1.50 -21.39
N ALA A 177 -7.10 -1.40 -21.00
CA ALA A 177 -6.12 -2.50 -21.04
C ALA A 177 -6.28 -3.51 -19.89
N GLY A 178 -7.29 -3.35 -19.02
CA GLY A 178 -7.57 -4.26 -17.91
C GLY A 178 -6.71 -4.05 -16.66
N CYS A 179 -5.99 -2.94 -16.56
CA CYS A 179 -5.17 -2.64 -15.39
C CYS A 179 -6.02 -2.29 -14.16
N ASP A 180 -5.58 -2.76 -12.99
CA ASP A 180 -6.18 -2.38 -11.70
C ASP A 180 -6.00 -0.88 -11.45
N ALA A 181 -7.03 -0.23 -10.90
CA ALA A 181 -7.00 1.19 -10.56
C ALA A 181 -5.82 1.57 -9.63
N ASN A 182 -5.46 0.67 -8.70
CA ASN A 182 -4.32 0.89 -7.81
C ASN A 182 -2.99 0.91 -8.56
N LEU A 183 -2.85 0.18 -9.68
CA LEU A 183 -1.65 0.26 -10.51
C LEU A 183 -1.50 1.65 -11.15
N ILE A 184 -2.60 2.23 -11.61
CA ILE A 184 -2.60 3.57 -12.20
C ILE A 184 -2.24 4.62 -11.16
N LEU A 185 -2.76 4.48 -9.94
CA LEU A 185 -2.42 5.36 -8.82
C LEU A 185 -0.94 5.22 -8.43
N GLU A 186 -0.44 3.98 -8.30
CA GLU A 186 0.97 3.73 -7.99
C GLU A 186 1.92 4.34 -9.04
N LEU A 187 1.61 4.20 -10.34
CA LEU A 187 2.38 4.85 -11.40
C LEU A 187 2.35 6.39 -11.27
N SER A 188 1.21 6.95 -10.91
CA SER A 188 1.08 8.38 -10.66
C SER A 188 1.96 8.83 -9.50
N ASP A 189 2.05 8.04 -8.45
CA ASP A 189 2.89 8.32 -7.28
C ASP A 189 4.39 8.15 -7.61
N ILE A 190 4.77 7.08 -8.35
CA ILE A 190 6.15 6.85 -8.80
C ILE A 190 6.69 8.05 -9.58
N TYR A 191 5.89 8.58 -10.51
CA TYR A 191 6.30 9.66 -11.40
C TYR A 191 5.85 11.06 -10.96
N ALA A 192 5.24 11.21 -9.77
CA ALA A 192 4.64 12.45 -9.28
C ALA A 192 5.55 13.69 -9.39
N TRP A 193 6.87 13.48 -9.33
CA TRP A 193 7.87 14.54 -9.37
C TRP A 193 8.55 14.74 -10.73
N THR A 194 8.35 13.82 -11.65
CA THR A 194 9.09 13.77 -12.91
C THR A 194 8.22 13.91 -14.15
N ILE A 195 6.91 13.62 -14.03
CA ILE A 195 5.93 13.71 -15.10
C ILE A 195 4.79 14.64 -14.68
N ASP A 196 4.42 15.53 -15.58
CA ASP A 196 3.18 16.30 -15.45
C ASP A 196 2.03 15.52 -16.08
N PHE A 197 1.27 14.81 -15.26
CA PHE A 197 0.14 14.00 -15.72
C PHE A 197 -1.01 14.81 -16.37
N PHE A 198 -1.09 16.12 -16.11
CA PHE A 198 -2.04 17.00 -16.80
C PHE A 198 -1.60 17.31 -18.23
N GLY A 199 -0.31 17.15 -18.53
CA GLY A 199 0.26 17.33 -19.87
C GLY A 199 0.33 16.05 -20.70
N VAL A 200 -0.05 14.90 -20.16
CA VAL A 200 -0.05 13.61 -20.88
C VAL A 200 -1.12 13.63 -21.96
N LYS A 201 -0.75 13.23 -23.18
CA LYS A 201 -1.57 13.34 -24.39
C LYS A 201 -1.43 12.11 -25.29
N ALA A 202 -2.25 12.05 -26.33
CA ALA A 202 -2.19 11.01 -27.34
C ALA A 202 -0.78 10.92 -27.98
N GLY A 203 -0.27 9.70 -28.12
CA GLY A 203 1.07 9.37 -28.59
C GLY A 203 2.12 9.23 -27.47
N ASP A 204 1.79 9.61 -26.23
CA ASP A 204 2.58 9.22 -25.07
C ASP A 204 2.37 7.72 -24.78
N SER A 205 3.26 7.10 -24.00
CA SER A 205 3.14 5.68 -23.69
C SER A 205 3.71 5.35 -22.32
N CYS A 206 3.18 4.30 -21.71
CA CYS A 206 3.75 3.74 -20.49
C CYS A 206 3.86 2.21 -20.59
N LYS A 207 4.85 1.67 -19.88
CA LYS A 207 5.05 0.23 -19.70
C LYS A 207 5.34 -0.01 -18.23
N VAL A 208 4.87 -1.14 -17.69
CA VAL A 208 5.07 -1.47 -16.29
C VAL A 208 5.24 -2.98 -16.09
N ILE A 209 6.14 -3.35 -15.18
CA ILE A 209 6.34 -4.72 -14.70
C ILE A 209 5.94 -4.73 -13.22
N TYR A 210 4.96 -5.55 -12.89
CA TYR A 210 4.35 -5.55 -11.55
C TYR A 210 3.83 -6.93 -11.16
N GLU A 211 3.46 -7.09 -9.90
CA GLU A 211 2.79 -8.28 -9.39
C GLU A 211 1.26 -8.09 -9.37
N GLU A 212 0.55 -9.09 -9.85
CA GLU A 212 -0.87 -9.27 -9.56
C GLU A 212 -1.06 -10.33 -8.47
N LYS A 213 -2.00 -10.08 -7.57
CA LYS A 213 -2.37 -10.97 -6.47
C LYS A 213 -3.63 -11.74 -6.82
N TYR A 214 -3.56 -13.06 -6.66
CA TYR A 214 -4.68 -13.97 -6.89
C TYR A 214 -4.95 -14.78 -5.63
N ILE A 215 -6.22 -14.99 -5.32
CA ILE A 215 -6.60 -16.03 -4.36
C ILE A 215 -6.49 -17.37 -5.11
N VAL A 216 -5.90 -18.37 -4.46
CA VAL A 216 -5.78 -19.70 -5.06
C VAL A 216 -7.15 -20.23 -5.47
N GLY A 217 -7.26 -20.65 -6.74
CA GLY A 217 -8.52 -21.05 -7.37
C GLY A 217 -9.23 -19.95 -8.15
N ASP A 218 -8.91 -18.68 -7.93
CA ASP A 218 -9.49 -17.57 -8.68
C ASP A 218 -8.70 -17.30 -9.97
N THR A 219 -9.44 -16.94 -11.02
CA THR A 219 -8.86 -16.53 -12.31
C THR A 219 -8.68 -15.02 -12.43
N VAL A 220 -9.36 -14.24 -11.58
CA VAL A 220 -9.36 -12.78 -11.58
C VAL A 220 -8.48 -12.28 -10.44
N PRO A 221 -7.54 -11.36 -10.69
CA PRO A 221 -6.72 -10.78 -9.62
C PRO A 221 -7.60 -9.96 -8.67
N TYR A 222 -7.23 -9.93 -7.39
CA TYR A 222 -7.93 -9.11 -6.39
C TYR A 222 -7.17 -7.83 -6.03
N GLY A 223 -6.00 -7.63 -6.59
CA GLY A 223 -5.18 -6.44 -6.37
C GLY A 223 -3.77 -6.59 -6.94
N ILE A 224 -2.96 -5.59 -6.69
CA ILE A 224 -1.55 -5.58 -7.12
C ILE A 224 -0.61 -5.83 -5.93
N GLY A 225 0.59 -6.30 -6.25
CA GLY A 225 1.73 -6.39 -5.34
C GLY A 225 2.75 -5.30 -5.62
N ASN A 226 4.01 -5.72 -5.78
CA ASN A 226 5.11 -4.82 -6.07
C ASN A 226 5.06 -4.33 -7.53
N VAL A 227 5.35 -3.05 -7.75
CA VAL A 227 5.80 -2.55 -9.04
C VAL A 227 7.33 -2.64 -9.05
N PHE A 228 7.88 -3.41 -9.98
CA PHE A 228 9.33 -3.63 -10.09
C PHE A 228 10.00 -2.59 -10.98
N ALA A 229 9.37 -2.30 -12.10
CA ALA A 229 9.88 -1.31 -13.04
C ALA A 229 8.74 -0.67 -13.83
N ALA A 230 8.95 0.56 -14.24
CA ALA A 230 8.07 1.27 -15.14
C ALA A 230 8.89 2.11 -16.14
N TYR A 231 8.27 2.37 -17.27
CA TYR A 231 8.74 3.28 -18.30
C TYR A 231 7.61 4.19 -18.70
N PHE A 232 7.90 5.47 -18.82
CA PHE A 232 6.94 6.47 -19.29
C PHE A 232 7.58 7.38 -20.33
N LYS A 233 6.94 7.51 -21.49
CA LYS A 233 7.31 8.45 -22.55
C LYS A 233 6.25 9.53 -22.64
N SER A 234 6.64 10.79 -22.45
CA SER A 234 5.74 11.94 -22.55
C SER A 234 6.46 13.15 -23.10
N GLY A 235 5.84 13.82 -24.06
CA GLY A 235 6.39 15.02 -24.69
C GLY A 235 7.75 14.83 -25.38
N GLY A 236 8.10 13.60 -25.78
CA GLY A 236 9.40 13.23 -26.36
C GLY A 236 10.45 12.77 -25.34
N ASP A 237 10.26 13.04 -24.06
CA ASP A 237 11.13 12.56 -22.98
C ASP A 237 10.74 11.17 -22.52
N SER A 238 11.74 10.36 -22.20
CA SER A 238 11.58 9.00 -21.65
C SER A 238 12.10 8.94 -20.23
N LYS A 239 11.33 8.33 -19.33
CA LYS A 239 11.66 8.17 -17.92
C LYS A 239 11.51 6.71 -17.51
N TYR A 240 12.56 6.14 -16.97
CA TYR A 240 12.53 4.83 -16.33
C TYR A 240 12.37 4.98 -14.82
N ALA A 241 11.75 4.00 -14.21
CA ALA A 241 11.63 3.85 -12.77
C ALA A 241 11.89 2.40 -12.40
N PHE A 242 12.87 2.15 -11.53
CA PHE A 242 13.20 0.83 -11.03
C PHE A 242 13.09 0.82 -9.52
N SER A 243 12.34 -0.13 -8.99
CA SER A 243 12.22 -0.34 -7.57
C SER A 243 13.50 -0.93 -7.01
N PHE A 244 14.03 -0.33 -5.96
CA PHE A 244 15.20 -0.86 -5.25
C PHE A 244 15.07 -0.57 -3.75
N GLU A 245 15.52 -1.52 -2.93
CA GLU A 245 15.47 -1.39 -1.48
C GLU A 245 16.87 -1.11 -0.92
N GLN A 246 16.98 0.00 -0.18
CA GLN A 246 18.17 0.31 0.61
C GLN A 246 17.76 0.89 1.96
N ASP A 247 18.54 0.61 3.01
CA ASP A 247 18.24 1.03 4.40
C ASP A 247 16.85 0.64 4.89
N GLY A 248 16.31 -0.50 4.42
CA GLY A 248 14.96 -0.97 4.75
C GLY A 248 13.85 -0.10 4.15
N ARG A 249 14.15 0.68 3.09
CA ARG A 249 13.19 1.48 2.34
C ARG A 249 13.22 1.10 0.88
N LYS A 250 12.06 0.80 0.34
CA LYS A 250 11.85 0.60 -1.08
C LYS A 250 11.51 1.94 -1.72
N GLU A 251 12.32 2.36 -2.68
CA GLU A 251 12.13 3.59 -3.45
C GLU A 251 12.34 3.33 -4.94
N TYR A 252 12.06 4.33 -5.79
CA TYR A 252 12.22 4.22 -7.23
C TYR A 252 13.35 5.11 -7.72
N PHE A 253 14.19 4.55 -8.59
CA PHE A 253 15.37 5.19 -9.15
C PHE A 253 15.38 5.09 -10.68
N ASP A 254 16.04 6.01 -11.34
CA ASP A 254 16.26 5.96 -12.78
C ASP A 254 17.43 5.01 -13.15
N GLU A 255 17.69 4.85 -14.44
CA GLU A 255 18.75 3.99 -14.96
C GLU A 255 20.17 4.38 -14.49
N LYS A 256 20.36 5.55 -13.92
CA LYS A 256 21.61 6.01 -13.33
C LYS A 256 21.69 5.80 -11.83
N GLY A 257 20.58 5.38 -11.22
CA GLY A 257 20.44 5.26 -9.78
C GLY A 257 20.08 6.57 -9.08
N GLU A 258 19.67 7.60 -9.84
CA GLU A 258 19.15 8.84 -9.26
C GLU A 258 17.69 8.63 -8.78
N SER A 259 17.35 9.14 -7.60
CA SER A 259 16.00 8.98 -7.07
C SER A 259 14.96 9.77 -7.90
N LEU A 260 13.85 9.13 -8.25
CA LEU A 260 12.72 9.80 -8.89
C LEU A 260 11.98 10.73 -7.92
N ARG A 261 12.10 10.50 -6.63
CA ARG A 261 11.53 11.37 -5.61
C ARG A 261 12.36 12.64 -5.46
N ARG A 262 11.69 13.76 -5.28
CA ARG A 262 12.36 15.01 -4.88
C ARG A 262 12.58 15.02 -3.37
N ALA A 263 13.74 15.52 -2.96
CA ALA A 263 14.09 15.64 -1.55
C ALA A 263 13.13 16.55 -0.78
N PHE A 264 12.47 17.49 -1.48
CA PHE A 264 11.60 18.48 -0.86
C PHE A 264 10.32 18.72 -1.63
N LEU A 265 9.19 18.84 -0.91
CA LEU A 265 7.90 19.28 -1.44
C LEU A 265 7.99 20.74 -1.97
N LYS A 266 7.16 21.08 -2.94
CA LYS A 266 7.07 22.46 -3.47
C LYS A 266 6.50 23.44 -2.45
N ALA A 267 5.61 22.98 -1.57
CA ALA A 267 4.98 23.79 -0.52
C ALA A 267 4.73 22.95 0.74
N PRO A 268 4.76 23.56 1.92
CA PRO A 268 4.58 22.85 3.20
C PRO A 268 3.11 22.64 3.59
N LEU A 269 2.15 23.07 2.79
CA LEU A 269 0.71 22.96 3.06
C LEU A 269 -0.12 23.23 1.82
N ASN A 270 -1.41 22.87 1.88
CA ASN A 270 -2.42 23.35 0.92
C ASN A 270 -2.79 24.80 1.30
N TYR A 271 -2.59 25.75 0.41
CA TYR A 271 -2.82 27.17 0.64
C TYR A 271 -3.79 27.77 -0.37
N ARG A 272 -4.44 28.92 0.01
CA ARG A 272 -5.33 29.64 -0.90
C ARG A 272 -4.56 30.54 -1.85
N ARG A 273 -3.55 31.25 -1.32
CA ARG A 273 -2.68 32.16 -2.07
C ARG A 273 -1.38 32.43 -1.32
N ILE A 274 -0.38 32.89 -2.04
CA ILE A 274 0.83 33.48 -1.46
C ILE A 274 0.50 34.93 -1.11
N SER A 275 0.57 35.27 0.17
CA SER A 275 0.26 36.64 0.64
C SER A 275 1.49 37.55 0.67
N SER A 276 2.70 36.97 0.78
CA SER A 276 3.96 37.70 0.67
C SER A 276 5.06 36.79 0.16
N THR A 277 5.93 37.33 -0.69
CA THR A 277 7.08 36.64 -1.27
C THR A 277 8.36 36.97 -0.54
N PHE A 278 9.42 36.20 -0.81
CA PHE A 278 10.76 36.47 -0.34
C PHE A 278 11.26 37.84 -0.84
N SER A 279 11.85 38.64 0.06
CA SER A 279 12.40 39.94 -0.26
C SER A 279 13.52 40.33 0.70
N ASN A 280 14.58 40.95 0.16
CA ASN A 280 15.64 41.52 0.99
C ASN A 280 15.26 42.89 1.61
N GLY A 281 14.17 43.52 1.16
CA GLY A 281 13.67 44.78 1.73
C GLY A 281 12.25 45.03 1.25
N ARG A 282 11.27 44.96 2.16
CA ARG A 282 9.88 45.36 1.95
C ARG A 282 9.35 46.17 3.13
N MET A 283 8.32 46.98 2.90
CA MET A 283 7.59 47.64 3.98
C MET A 283 6.93 46.57 4.85
N HIS A 284 7.27 46.58 6.14
CA HIS A 284 6.68 45.65 7.10
C HIS A 284 5.25 46.06 7.42
N PRO A 285 4.23 45.16 7.31
CA PRO A 285 2.81 45.55 7.38
C PRO A 285 2.39 46.05 8.78
N ILE A 286 3.11 45.69 9.86
CA ILE A 286 2.80 46.09 11.23
C ILE A 286 3.72 47.21 11.69
N TYR A 287 5.02 47.11 11.42
CA TYR A 287 6.01 48.07 11.96
C TYR A 287 6.23 49.28 11.06
N HIS A 288 5.71 49.28 9.82
CA HIS A 288 5.85 50.34 8.82
C HIS A 288 7.30 50.80 8.55
N VAL A 289 8.23 49.86 8.65
CA VAL A 289 9.66 50.06 8.33
C VAL A 289 10.10 49.05 7.28
N VAL A 290 11.11 49.44 6.49
CA VAL A 290 11.69 48.51 5.49
C VAL A 290 12.47 47.43 6.23
N ARG A 291 12.07 46.20 6.05
CA ARG A 291 12.73 45.02 6.63
C ARG A 291 12.79 43.90 5.61
N PRO A 292 13.80 43.03 5.68
CA PRO A 292 13.84 41.84 4.89
C PRO A 292 12.72 40.87 5.31
N HIS A 293 12.14 40.17 4.34
CA HIS A 293 11.28 39.01 4.54
C HIS A 293 11.95 37.80 3.93
N HIS A 294 12.68 37.05 4.75
CA HIS A 294 13.46 35.88 4.31
C HIS A 294 12.63 34.59 4.24
N GLY A 295 11.36 34.72 3.88
CA GLY A 295 10.42 33.61 3.75
C GLY A 295 9.34 33.85 2.70
N VAL A 296 8.38 32.93 2.66
CA VAL A 296 7.14 33.05 1.87
C VAL A 296 5.97 32.85 2.82
N ASP A 297 5.02 33.79 2.76
CA ASP A 297 3.78 33.71 3.55
C ASP A 297 2.68 33.02 2.76
N TYR A 298 2.29 31.85 3.22
CA TYR A 298 1.20 31.06 2.65
C TYR A 298 -0.10 31.30 3.43
N ALA A 299 -1.05 32.03 2.84
CA ALA A 299 -2.36 32.28 3.44
C ALA A 299 -3.24 31.03 3.40
N ALA A 300 -3.64 30.54 4.57
CA ALA A 300 -4.50 29.37 4.73
C ALA A 300 -5.34 29.51 6.02
N PRO A 301 -6.49 28.82 6.12
CA PRO A 301 -7.30 28.82 7.34
C PRO A 301 -6.52 28.38 8.57
N SER A 302 -6.82 28.97 9.74
CA SER A 302 -6.25 28.51 11.01
C SER A 302 -6.62 27.04 11.24
N GLY A 303 -5.61 26.23 11.61
CA GLY A 303 -5.77 24.79 11.78
C GLY A 303 -5.45 23.95 10.53
N THR A 304 -5.16 24.57 9.38
CA THR A 304 -4.66 23.84 8.20
C THR A 304 -3.38 23.07 8.58
N PRO A 305 -3.27 21.77 8.26
CA PRO A 305 -2.06 21.00 8.52
C PRO A 305 -0.83 21.58 7.82
N VAL A 306 0.25 21.75 8.56
CA VAL A 306 1.57 22.12 8.06
C VAL A 306 2.45 20.88 8.05
N GLN A 307 3.04 20.58 6.89
CA GLN A 307 3.85 19.40 6.65
C GLN A 307 5.34 19.74 6.58
N SER A 308 6.18 18.81 7.03
CA SER A 308 7.61 18.88 6.71
C SER A 308 7.81 18.72 5.21
N ILE A 309 8.53 19.65 4.58
CA ILE A 309 8.77 19.54 3.12
C ILE A 309 9.76 18.45 2.74
N GLY A 310 10.52 17.90 3.68
CA GLY A 310 11.49 16.82 3.47
C GLY A 310 11.69 16.00 4.74
N ASP A 311 12.34 14.85 4.60
CA ASP A 311 12.82 14.06 5.73
C ASP A 311 13.80 14.92 6.55
N GLY A 312 13.81 14.79 7.88
CA GLY A 312 14.72 15.58 8.70
C GLY A 312 14.57 15.34 10.19
N THR A 313 15.25 16.18 10.95
CA THR A 313 15.20 16.19 12.42
C THR A 313 14.77 17.57 12.90
N VAL A 314 13.83 17.64 13.83
CA VAL A 314 13.41 18.88 14.48
C VAL A 314 14.55 19.38 15.38
N ILE A 315 15.19 20.47 15.00
CA ILE A 315 16.33 21.03 15.77
C ILE A 315 15.92 22.15 16.71
N ALA A 316 14.73 22.75 16.52
CA ALA A 316 14.17 23.71 17.45
C ALA A 316 12.63 23.69 17.38
N LYS A 317 12.01 23.90 18.55
CA LYS A 317 10.57 24.07 18.74
C LYS A 317 10.37 25.07 19.89
N GLY A 318 9.55 26.08 19.69
CA GLY A 318 9.34 27.04 20.73
C GLY A 318 8.54 28.27 20.32
N TRP A 319 8.78 29.36 21.03
CA TRP A 319 8.20 30.68 20.81
C TRP A 319 9.29 31.67 20.41
N ASP A 320 9.10 32.36 19.30
CA ASP A 320 9.95 33.47 18.85
C ASP A 320 9.33 34.81 19.25
N SER A 321 9.91 35.47 20.26
CA SER A 321 9.50 36.77 20.76
C SER A 321 9.77 37.93 19.78
N LYS A 322 10.58 37.72 18.75
CA LYS A 322 10.91 38.72 17.72
C LYS A 322 9.84 38.81 16.62
N GLY A 323 8.73 38.13 16.80
CA GLY A 323 7.57 38.21 15.92
C GLY A 323 7.10 36.90 15.32
N GLY A 324 7.91 35.87 15.28
CA GLY A 324 7.55 34.59 14.62
C GLY A 324 6.52 33.75 15.37
N GLY A 325 6.27 34.04 16.67
CA GLY A 325 5.31 33.26 17.48
C GLY A 325 5.75 31.81 17.66
N ASN A 326 4.80 30.88 17.66
CA ASN A 326 5.12 29.44 17.67
C ASN A 326 5.85 29.04 16.39
N TYR A 327 7.01 28.40 16.55
CA TYR A 327 7.81 27.99 15.43
C TYR A 327 8.40 26.57 15.58
N LEU A 328 8.68 25.96 14.43
CA LEU A 328 9.49 24.75 14.29
C LEU A 328 10.64 24.99 13.33
N LYS A 329 11.79 24.37 13.62
CA LYS A 329 12.94 24.35 12.72
C LYS A 329 13.36 22.90 12.46
N VAL A 330 13.41 22.52 11.18
CA VAL A 330 13.75 21.15 10.75
C VAL A 330 15.05 21.20 9.95
N LYS A 331 16.05 20.46 10.42
CA LYS A 331 17.29 20.21 9.68
C LYS A 331 17.13 18.95 8.83
N HIS A 332 17.16 19.11 7.52
CA HIS A 332 16.95 18.01 6.57
C HIS A 332 18.27 17.25 6.32
N ASN A 333 19.36 17.98 6.13
CA ASN A 333 20.71 17.42 5.95
C ASN A 333 21.76 18.48 6.32
N SER A 334 23.03 18.27 5.91
CA SER A 334 24.10 19.25 6.16
C SER A 334 23.88 20.59 5.47
N THR A 335 23.11 20.61 4.37
CA THR A 335 22.93 21.76 3.49
C THR A 335 21.65 22.54 3.77
N TYR A 336 20.52 21.84 4.03
CA TYR A 336 19.18 22.45 4.06
C TYR A 336 18.52 22.41 5.42
N THR A 337 17.94 23.55 5.80
CA THR A 337 17.14 23.71 7.01
C THR A 337 15.89 24.55 6.70
N THR A 338 14.74 24.14 7.24
CA THR A 338 13.48 24.90 7.10
C THR A 338 12.97 25.40 8.42
N THR A 339 12.24 26.53 8.38
CA THR A 339 11.57 27.11 9.54
C THR A 339 10.12 27.37 9.20
N TYR A 340 9.22 27.02 10.12
CA TYR A 340 7.76 27.15 10.03
C TYR A 340 7.29 28.01 11.18
N MET A 341 6.70 29.18 10.92
CA MET A 341 6.36 30.19 11.93
C MET A 341 4.87 30.52 11.93
N HIS A 342 4.44 31.29 12.95
CA HIS A 342 3.06 31.70 13.22
C HIS A 342 2.10 30.50 13.48
N LEU A 343 2.64 29.34 13.91
CA LEU A 343 1.85 28.14 14.12
C LEU A 343 0.82 28.32 15.25
N LYS A 344 -0.39 27.76 15.03
CA LYS A 344 -1.41 27.64 16.09
C LYS A 344 -0.92 26.67 17.18
N GLY A 345 -0.21 25.62 16.80
CA GLY A 345 0.34 24.59 17.66
C GLY A 345 1.07 23.52 16.86
N PHE A 346 1.57 22.54 17.57
CA PHE A 346 2.40 21.47 17.04
C PHE A 346 1.59 20.18 16.95
N ALA A 347 1.90 19.31 15.98
CA ALA A 347 1.27 18.01 15.88
C ALA A 347 1.73 17.08 17.03
N LYS A 348 0.90 16.08 17.34
CA LYS A 348 1.19 15.09 18.38
C LYS A 348 2.51 14.36 18.08
N GLY A 349 3.37 14.23 19.08
CA GLY A 349 4.67 13.55 18.96
C GLY A 349 5.80 14.39 18.39
N ILE A 350 5.55 15.65 18.02
CA ILE A 350 6.60 16.55 17.53
C ILE A 350 7.31 17.23 18.71
N SER A 351 8.60 16.92 18.86
CA SER A 351 9.51 17.48 19.86
C SER A 351 10.88 17.74 19.24
N GLN A 352 11.68 18.57 19.90
CA GLN A 352 13.09 18.75 19.53
C GLN A 352 13.82 17.38 19.59
N GLY A 353 14.62 17.08 18.59
CA GLY A 353 15.32 15.82 18.42
C GLY A 353 14.53 14.73 17.68
N CYS A 354 13.19 14.85 17.51
CA CYS A 354 12.44 13.85 16.78
C CYS A 354 12.72 13.89 15.27
N ARG A 355 12.69 12.72 14.64
CA ARG A 355 12.73 12.59 13.18
C ARG A 355 11.35 12.81 12.59
N VAL A 356 11.30 13.48 11.46
CA VAL A 356 10.08 13.71 10.67
C VAL A 356 10.31 13.25 9.23
N LYS A 357 9.23 12.80 8.58
CA LYS A 357 9.25 12.39 7.16
C LYS A 357 8.68 13.49 6.28
N GLN A 358 9.07 13.50 5.01
CA GLN A 358 8.44 14.33 3.99
C GLN A 358 6.92 14.10 3.98
N GLY A 359 6.12 15.18 3.95
CA GLY A 359 4.67 15.10 4.01
C GLY A 359 4.07 14.88 5.40
N GLN A 360 4.88 14.58 6.42
CA GLN A 360 4.38 14.41 7.77
C GLN A 360 3.87 15.74 8.33
N THR A 361 2.64 15.73 8.90
CA THR A 361 2.10 16.88 9.63
C THR A 361 2.94 17.15 10.86
N ILE A 362 3.49 18.36 10.97
CA ILE A 362 4.37 18.82 12.07
C ILE A 362 3.74 19.91 12.93
N GLY A 363 2.70 20.57 12.42
CA GLY A 363 1.99 21.64 13.12
C GLY A 363 0.76 22.09 12.35
N TYR A 364 0.20 23.18 12.76
CA TYR A 364 -1.03 23.72 12.20
C TYR A 364 -0.91 25.24 12.00
N VAL A 365 -1.44 25.75 10.90
CA VAL A 365 -1.49 27.20 10.60
C VAL A 365 -2.17 27.95 11.73
N GLY A 366 -1.58 29.06 12.12
CA GLY A 366 -2.13 29.95 13.11
C GLY A 366 -1.95 31.42 12.73
N SER A 367 -1.93 32.28 13.75
CA SER A 367 -1.66 33.73 13.65
C SER A 367 -0.96 34.19 14.93
N THR A 368 -0.04 33.38 15.45
CA THR A 368 0.71 33.68 16.67
C THR A 368 1.88 34.61 16.39
N GLY A 369 2.28 35.41 17.37
CA GLY A 369 3.32 36.42 17.19
C GLY A 369 2.84 37.68 16.45
N ALA A 370 3.71 38.32 15.69
CA ALA A 370 3.40 39.52 14.90
C ALA A 370 2.77 39.15 13.55
N SER A 371 1.50 38.81 13.57
CA SER A 371 0.72 38.35 12.41
C SER A 371 -0.57 39.15 12.27
N THR A 372 -0.95 39.52 11.05
CA THR A 372 -2.19 40.25 10.73
C THR A 372 -3.37 39.33 10.43
N GLY A 373 -3.14 38.03 10.31
CA GLY A 373 -4.16 37.03 10.01
C GLY A 373 -3.57 35.65 9.78
N PRO A 374 -4.40 34.57 9.69
CA PRO A 374 -3.91 33.21 9.59
C PRO A 374 -3.05 32.98 8.33
N HIS A 375 -1.79 32.63 8.53
CA HIS A 375 -0.82 32.25 7.49
C HIS A 375 0.33 31.45 8.08
N LEU A 376 1.14 30.85 7.21
CA LEU A 376 2.41 30.25 7.53
C LEU A 376 3.52 31.10 6.92
N ASP A 377 4.44 31.65 7.73
CA ASP A 377 5.75 32.14 7.26
C ASP A 377 6.69 30.94 7.18
N PHE A 378 7.03 30.58 5.94
CA PHE A 378 7.89 29.46 5.63
C PHE A 378 9.24 29.94 5.09
N ARG A 379 10.31 29.48 5.73
CA ARG A 379 11.68 29.88 5.40
C ARG A 379 12.55 28.68 5.06
N LEU A 380 13.38 28.83 4.04
CA LEU A 380 14.34 27.83 3.59
C LEU A 380 15.76 28.41 3.67
N GLN A 381 16.66 27.64 4.28
CA GLN A 381 18.09 27.96 4.34
C GLN A 381 18.91 26.91 3.58
N LYS A 382 19.89 27.39 2.80
CA LYS A 382 20.94 26.56 2.18
C LYS A 382 22.28 27.00 2.78
N ASN A 383 23.00 26.09 3.43
CA ASN A 383 24.27 26.36 4.13
C ASN A 383 24.16 27.58 5.09
N GLY A 384 23.05 27.67 5.82
CA GLY A 384 22.79 28.75 6.78
C GLY A 384 22.25 30.04 6.16
N THR A 385 22.30 30.23 4.85
CA THR A 385 21.81 31.43 4.16
C THR A 385 20.36 31.22 3.70
N TYR A 386 19.50 32.22 3.93
CA TYR A 386 18.12 32.19 3.45
C TYR A 386 18.07 32.32 1.93
N ILE A 387 17.29 31.46 1.29
CA ILE A 387 17.03 31.45 -0.14
C ILE A 387 15.53 31.54 -0.42
N ASP A 388 15.16 32.02 -1.60
CA ASP A 388 13.77 32.15 -2.02
C ASP A 388 13.14 30.75 -2.21
N PRO A 389 12.17 30.32 -1.38
CA PRO A 389 11.52 29.02 -1.49
C PRO A 389 10.80 28.80 -2.83
N LEU A 390 10.28 29.86 -3.46
CA LEU A 390 9.55 29.78 -4.72
C LEU A 390 10.47 29.52 -5.92
N LYS A 391 11.73 29.96 -5.83
CA LYS A 391 12.75 29.76 -6.86
C LYS A 391 13.59 28.51 -6.61
N PHE A 392 13.38 27.87 -5.48
CA PHE A 392 14.15 26.68 -5.10
C PHE A 392 13.77 25.49 -5.96
N LYS A 393 14.75 24.97 -6.68
CA LYS A 393 14.64 23.69 -7.37
C LYS A 393 15.07 22.57 -6.44
N SER A 394 14.12 21.79 -5.95
CA SER A 394 14.41 20.65 -5.08
C SER A 394 15.36 19.67 -5.79
N PRO A 395 16.48 19.29 -5.19
CA PRO A 395 17.30 18.19 -5.70
C PRO A 395 16.51 16.88 -5.66
N SER A 396 16.99 15.85 -6.36
CA SER A 396 16.53 14.48 -6.16
C SER A 396 16.78 14.06 -4.71
N ALA A 397 16.00 13.11 -4.20
CA ALA A 397 16.29 12.47 -2.91
C ALA A 397 17.61 11.68 -3.00
N GLU A 398 17.98 10.98 -1.95
CA GLU A 398 19.23 10.22 -1.94
C GLU A 398 19.26 9.21 -3.09
N PRO A 399 20.33 9.17 -3.90
CA PRO A 399 20.48 8.20 -4.97
C PRO A 399 20.78 6.80 -4.40
N VAL A 400 20.86 5.81 -5.27
CA VAL A 400 21.38 4.49 -4.90
C VAL A 400 22.82 4.67 -4.35
N LYS A 401 23.05 4.11 -3.18
CA LYS A 401 24.36 4.19 -2.52
C LYS A 401 25.44 3.51 -3.34
N LYS A 402 26.66 4.04 -3.26
CA LYS A 402 27.81 3.52 -4.04
C LYS A 402 28.03 2.03 -3.82
N GLU A 403 27.91 1.57 -2.58
CA GLU A 403 28.04 0.15 -2.21
C GLU A 403 26.98 -0.75 -2.85
N ASN A 404 25.79 -0.23 -3.12
CA ASN A 404 24.65 -0.96 -3.69
C ASN A 404 24.58 -0.83 -5.22
N MET A 405 25.35 0.08 -5.83
CA MET A 405 25.23 0.42 -7.25
C MET A 405 25.49 -0.77 -8.19
N ALA A 406 26.42 -1.66 -7.82
CA ALA A 406 26.71 -2.84 -8.63
C ALA A 406 25.53 -3.80 -8.69
N GLN A 407 24.91 -4.06 -7.54
CA GLN A 407 23.70 -4.89 -7.43
C GLN A 407 22.52 -4.23 -8.15
N TYR A 408 22.30 -2.93 -7.93
CA TYR A 408 21.27 -2.17 -8.61
C TYR A 408 21.36 -2.29 -10.14
N LYS A 409 22.54 -2.11 -10.71
CA LYS A 409 22.74 -2.21 -12.16
C LYS A 409 22.45 -3.62 -12.70
N GLN A 410 22.84 -4.63 -11.96
CA GLN A 410 22.55 -6.02 -12.30
C GLN A 410 21.04 -6.29 -12.29
N ASP A 411 20.33 -5.81 -11.26
CA ASP A 411 18.89 -6.02 -11.12
C ASP A 411 18.10 -5.32 -12.24
N ILE A 412 18.47 -4.07 -12.59
CA ILE A 412 17.75 -3.31 -13.62
C ILE A 412 18.02 -3.79 -15.04
N GLU A 413 19.13 -4.47 -15.31
CA GLU A 413 19.48 -4.96 -16.65
C GLU A 413 18.41 -5.89 -17.20
N ILE A 414 17.94 -6.83 -16.37
CA ILE A 414 16.88 -7.78 -16.72
C ILE A 414 15.55 -7.03 -16.93
N LEU A 415 15.22 -6.11 -16.02
CA LEU A 415 13.97 -5.33 -16.09
C LEU A 415 13.94 -4.40 -17.32
N MET A 416 15.07 -3.77 -17.64
CA MET A 416 15.21 -2.94 -18.84
C MET A 416 15.00 -3.75 -20.12
N LYS A 417 15.51 -4.97 -20.19
CA LYS A 417 15.33 -5.86 -21.34
C LYS A 417 13.84 -6.13 -21.55
N ILE A 418 13.11 -6.53 -20.49
CA ILE A 418 11.67 -6.79 -20.56
C ILE A 418 10.90 -5.54 -21.01
N LEU A 419 11.21 -4.34 -20.45
CA LEU A 419 10.53 -3.10 -20.82
C LEU A 419 10.79 -2.67 -22.27
N ARG A 420 11.90 -3.09 -22.89
CA ARG A 420 12.21 -2.78 -24.30
C ARG A 420 11.55 -3.75 -25.27
N GLU A 421 11.44 -5.02 -24.91
CA GLU A 421 10.89 -6.09 -25.77
C GLU A 421 9.36 -6.03 -25.85
N HIS A 422 8.69 -5.43 -24.92
CA HIS A 422 7.24 -5.31 -24.79
C HIS A 422 6.79 -3.85 -24.73
#